data_3c34104a8d42dfc5deabd54a9db109b7
#
_entry.id   3c34104a8d42dfc5deabd54a9db109b7
#
_cell.length_a   1.000
_cell.length_b   1.000
_cell.length_c   1.000
_cell.angle_alpha   90.00
_cell.angle_beta   90.00
_cell.angle_gamma   90.00
#
_symmetry.space_group_name_H-M   'P 1'
#
loop_
_entity.id
_entity.type
_entity.pdbx_description
1 polymer ?
#
loop_
_entity_poly.entity_id
_entity_poly.type
_entity_poly.pdbx_seq_one_letter_code
_entity_poly.pdbx_strand_id
1 'polypeptide(L)'
;MTAAPSSLKELVISYYKQKGYAITENLSFEGFSGSDHTFDLMIQRGQEKRLVWLRDWNRTVGVNMVIKMDNACEDVKIPKPIMISHQFSDHAKGYAHRRGILLLTKADIRKRGP
;
A
#
# COMPACT_ATOMS: atom_id res chain seq x y z
N MET A 1 -11.13 -24.15 15.80
CA MET A 1 -11.71 -22.88 15.40
C MET A 1 -11.42 -22.59 13.95
N THR A 2 -12.42 -22.21 13.26
CA THR A 2 -12.27 -21.90 11.85
C THR A 2 -11.85 -20.45 11.67
N ALA A 3 -10.78 -20.26 10.98
CA ALA A 3 -10.43 -18.91 10.60
C ALA A 3 -11.31 -18.50 9.43
N ALA A 4 -11.95 -17.37 9.54
CA ALA A 4 -12.61 -16.79 8.38
C ALA A 4 -11.56 -16.49 7.32
N PRO A 5 -11.94 -16.47 6.04
CA PRO A 5 -11.00 -16.04 5.02
C PRO A 5 -10.48 -14.64 5.38
N SER A 6 -9.18 -14.50 5.36
CA SER A 6 -8.57 -13.23 5.72
C SER A 6 -8.88 -12.19 4.66
N SER A 7 -9.24 -11.00 5.11
CA SER A 7 -9.36 -9.87 4.21
C SER A 7 -7.97 -9.51 3.69
N LEU A 8 -7.93 -8.72 2.63
CA LEU A 8 -6.66 -8.22 2.12
C LEU A 8 -5.90 -7.49 3.21
N LYS A 9 -6.59 -6.67 4.00
CA LYS A 9 -5.97 -5.91 5.08
C LYS A 9 -5.30 -6.84 6.10
N GLU A 10 -6.00 -7.89 6.52
CA GLU A 10 -5.44 -8.82 7.49
C GLU A 10 -4.22 -9.56 6.95
N LEU A 11 -4.27 -9.95 5.70
CA LEU A 11 -3.14 -10.62 5.05
C LEU A 11 -1.91 -9.70 5.01
N VAL A 12 -2.12 -8.44 4.66
CA VAL A 12 -1.03 -7.47 4.54
C VAL A 12 -0.43 -7.16 5.91
N ILE A 13 -1.28 -6.96 6.91
CA ILE A 13 -0.80 -6.70 8.27
C ILE A 13 0.05 -7.86 8.76
N SER A 14 -0.44 -9.08 8.60
CA SER A 14 0.30 -10.27 9.01
C SER A 14 1.63 -10.37 8.27
N TYR A 15 1.60 -10.14 6.97
CA TYR A 15 2.79 -10.20 6.12
C TYR A 15 3.90 -9.26 6.64
N TYR A 16 3.54 -8.00 6.90
CA TYR A 16 4.54 -7.03 7.33
C TYR A 16 4.96 -7.19 8.78
N LYS A 17 4.05 -7.63 9.65
CA LYS A 17 4.43 -7.93 11.03
C LYS A 17 5.49 -9.02 11.09
N GLN A 18 5.36 -10.03 10.26
CA GLN A 18 6.34 -11.11 10.23
C GLN A 18 7.68 -10.66 9.71
N LYS A 19 7.70 -9.59 8.93
CA LYS A 19 8.96 -9.00 8.46
C LYS A 19 9.55 -8.01 9.46
N GLY A 20 8.93 -7.85 10.62
CA GLY A 20 9.45 -6.99 11.67
C GLY A 20 8.98 -5.55 11.62
N TYR A 21 7.92 -5.26 10.85
CA TYR A 21 7.39 -3.91 10.78
C TYR A 21 6.35 -3.67 11.86
N ALA A 22 6.37 -2.47 12.42
CA ALA A 22 5.27 -1.96 13.23
C ALA A 22 4.21 -1.41 12.30
N ILE A 23 2.95 -1.64 12.63
CA ILE A 23 1.82 -1.28 11.77
C ILE A 23 0.95 -0.25 12.48
N THR A 24 0.62 0.83 11.77
CA THR A 24 -0.38 1.79 12.22
C THR A 24 -1.51 1.78 11.19
N GLU A 25 -2.75 1.76 11.64
CA GLU A 25 -3.91 1.66 10.76
C GLU A 25 -4.68 2.97 10.69
N ASN A 26 -5.30 3.21 9.54
CA ASN A 26 -6.26 4.29 9.34
C ASN A 26 -5.71 5.65 9.73
N LEU A 27 -4.80 6.14 8.91
CA LEU A 27 -4.08 7.37 9.18
C LEU A 27 -4.60 8.51 8.31
N SER A 28 -4.51 9.73 8.83
CA SER A 28 -4.75 10.93 8.05
C SER A 28 -3.63 11.91 8.32
N PHE A 29 -3.07 12.47 7.25
CA PHE A 29 -2.03 13.48 7.35
C PHE A 29 -2.44 14.71 6.57
N GLU A 30 -2.17 15.88 7.13
CA GLU A 30 -2.32 17.10 6.36
C GLU A 30 -1.06 17.28 5.51
N GLY A 31 -1.24 17.46 4.20
CA GLY A 31 -0.14 17.67 3.29
C GLY A 31 0.29 19.13 3.28
N PHE A 32 1.42 19.39 2.65
CA PHE A 32 1.94 20.76 2.50
C PHE A 32 1.00 21.63 1.67
N SER A 33 0.17 21.03 0.84
CA SER A 33 -0.84 21.77 0.07
C SER A 33 -2.02 22.23 0.93
N GLY A 34 -2.14 21.71 2.16
CA GLY A 34 -3.26 21.99 3.03
C GLY A 34 -4.38 20.94 2.93
N SER A 35 -4.26 20.01 2.00
CA SER A 35 -5.23 18.93 1.85
C SER A 35 -4.92 17.78 2.78
N ASP A 36 -5.96 17.11 3.28
CA ASP A 36 -5.79 15.91 4.08
C ASP A 36 -5.73 14.70 3.18
N HIS A 37 -4.82 13.79 3.50
CA HIS A 37 -4.68 12.52 2.77
C HIS A 37 -4.82 11.37 3.75
N THR A 38 -5.61 10.37 3.38
CA THR A 38 -5.83 9.21 4.22
C THR A 38 -5.07 8.01 3.65
N PHE A 39 -4.60 7.16 4.55
CA PHE A 39 -3.87 5.96 4.19
C PHE A 39 -4.40 4.80 5.03
N ASP A 40 -4.44 3.64 4.43
CA ASP A 40 -4.95 2.46 5.12
C ASP A 40 -3.99 1.99 6.19
N LEU A 41 -2.70 2.00 5.87
CA LEU A 41 -1.67 1.57 6.81
C LEU A 41 -0.43 2.44 6.65
N MET A 42 0.34 2.50 7.74
CA MET A 42 1.74 2.91 7.69
C MET A 42 2.56 1.79 8.29
N ILE A 43 3.59 1.36 7.58
CA ILE A 43 4.52 0.36 8.09
C ILE A 43 5.83 1.04 8.42
N GLN A 44 6.45 0.62 9.51
CA GLN A 44 7.69 1.23 9.98
C GLN A 44 8.62 0.16 10.53
N ARG A 45 9.87 0.21 10.10
CA ARG A 45 10.91 -0.66 10.63
C ARG A 45 12.20 0.17 10.68
N GLY A 46 12.72 0.40 11.89
CA GLY A 46 13.83 1.31 12.07
C GLY A 46 13.44 2.69 11.61
N GLN A 47 14.19 3.27 10.69
CA GLN A 47 13.90 4.59 10.15
C GLN A 47 13.07 4.55 8.87
N GLU A 48 12.79 3.37 8.37
CA GLU A 48 12.00 3.20 7.16
C GLU A 48 10.52 3.33 7.49
N LYS A 49 9.86 4.28 6.85
CA LYS A 49 8.40 4.46 6.94
C LYS A 49 7.83 4.42 5.55
N ARG A 50 6.75 3.67 5.37
CA ARG A 50 6.08 3.59 4.08
C ARG A 50 4.58 3.62 4.29
N LEU A 51 3.89 4.33 3.41
CA LEU A 51 2.43 4.42 3.44
C LEU A 51 1.84 3.40 2.50
N VAL A 52 0.72 2.83 2.88
CA VAL A 52 0.10 1.74 2.14
C VAL A 52 -1.35 2.07 1.84
N TRP A 53 -1.73 1.93 0.57
CA TRP A 53 -3.12 1.94 0.13
C TRP A 53 -3.51 0.51 -0.23
N LEU A 54 -4.65 0.07 0.30
CA LEU A 54 -5.21 -1.25 0.00
C LEU A 54 -6.45 -1.06 -0.86
N ARG A 55 -6.50 -1.80 -1.97
CA ARG A 55 -7.67 -1.80 -2.84
C ARG A 55 -8.11 -3.24 -3.03
N ASP A 56 -9.02 -3.67 -2.16
CA ASP A 56 -9.52 -5.05 -2.19
C ASP A 56 -10.66 -5.15 -3.21
N TRP A 57 -10.32 -4.77 -4.44
CA TRP A 57 -11.26 -4.78 -5.56
C TRP A 57 -11.02 -5.98 -6.45
N ASN A 58 -12.10 -6.56 -6.93
CA ASN A 58 -11.99 -7.65 -7.89
C ASN A 58 -11.93 -7.09 -9.30
N ARG A 59 -11.01 -6.14 -9.53
CA ARG A 59 -10.82 -5.50 -10.82
C ARG A 59 -9.42 -4.94 -10.91
N THR A 60 -9.01 -4.59 -12.13
CA THR A 60 -7.68 -4.05 -12.39
C THR A 60 -7.58 -2.60 -11.92
N VAL A 61 -6.52 -2.29 -11.19
CA VAL A 61 -6.20 -0.92 -10.78
C VAL A 61 -5.39 -0.27 -11.90
N GLY A 62 -5.88 0.85 -12.40
CA GLY A 62 -5.23 1.56 -13.48
C GLY A 62 -4.21 2.59 -12.98
N VAL A 63 -3.51 3.19 -13.95
CA VAL A 63 -2.42 4.14 -13.65
C VAL A 63 -2.91 5.36 -12.87
N ASN A 64 -4.13 5.83 -13.13
CA ASN A 64 -4.64 7.03 -12.46
C ASN A 64 -4.68 6.88 -10.94
N MET A 65 -5.01 5.69 -10.45
CA MET A 65 -5.03 5.44 -9.02
C MET A 65 -3.63 5.48 -8.43
N VAL A 66 -2.65 4.96 -9.16
CA VAL A 66 -1.25 4.97 -8.73
C VAL A 66 -0.70 6.40 -8.71
N ILE A 67 -1.05 7.20 -9.72
CA ILE A 67 -0.67 8.61 -9.76
C ILE A 67 -1.26 9.37 -8.57
N LYS A 68 -2.52 9.08 -8.26
CA LYS A 68 -3.19 9.71 -7.13
C LYS A 68 -2.47 9.43 -5.81
N MET A 69 -2.07 8.18 -5.60
CA MET A 69 -1.33 7.79 -4.41
C MET A 69 0.05 8.45 -4.37
N ASP A 70 0.74 8.48 -5.52
CA ASP A 70 2.05 9.11 -5.62
C ASP A 70 1.98 10.57 -5.22
N ASN A 71 0.98 11.30 -5.74
CA ASN A 71 0.80 12.71 -5.42
C ASN A 71 0.50 12.91 -3.93
N ALA A 72 -0.32 12.05 -3.34
CA ALA A 72 -0.65 12.15 -1.92
C ALA A 72 0.60 11.95 -1.07
N CYS A 73 1.44 10.98 -1.43
CA CYS A 73 2.66 10.70 -0.67
C CYS A 73 3.71 11.80 -0.83
N GLU A 74 3.79 12.41 -2.01
CA GLU A 74 4.66 13.57 -2.19
C GLU A 74 4.20 14.75 -1.35
N ASP A 75 2.89 14.95 -1.25
CA ASP A 75 2.34 16.06 -0.49
C ASP A 75 2.61 15.91 1.02
N VAL A 76 2.65 14.68 1.52
CA VAL A 76 2.95 14.46 2.94
C VAL A 76 4.44 14.14 3.19
N LYS A 77 5.24 14.12 2.14
CA LYS A 77 6.71 13.95 2.21
C LYS A 77 7.14 12.61 2.79
N ILE A 78 6.38 11.56 2.52
CA ILE A 78 6.77 10.19 2.89
C ILE A 78 6.92 9.42 1.59
N PRO A 79 8.16 9.10 1.18
CA PRO A 79 8.42 8.51 -0.14
C PRO A 79 8.18 7.00 -0.17
N LYS A 80 8.21 6.45 -1.38
CA LYS A 80 8.18 5.01 -1.64
C LYS A 80 6.92 4.35 -1.11
N PRO A 81 5.75 4.80 -1.56
CA PRO A 81 4.49 4.20 -1.12
C PRO A 81 4.32 2.79 -1.67
N ILE A 82 3.39 2.06 -1.06
CA ILE A 82 3.04 0.71 -1.47
C ILE A 82 1.54 0.69 -1.76
N MET A 83 1.18 0.13 -2.91
CA MET A 83 -0.24 -0.12 -3.20
C MET A 83 -0.45 -1.60 -3.40
N ILE A 84 -1.49 -2.13 -2.80
CA ILE A 84 -1.78 -3.55 -2.82
C ILE A 84 -3.21 -3.77 -3.31
N SER A 85 -3.37 -4.63 -4.29
CA SER A 85 -4.68 -4.95 -4.86
C SER A 85 -4.63 -6.33 -5.50
N HIS A 86 -5.67 -6.68 -6.25
CA HIS A 86 -5.72 -7.96 -6.95
C HIS A 86 -4.91 -7.94 -8.24
N GLN A 87 -4.95 -6.82 -8.97
CA GLN A 87 -4.33 -6.75 -10.29
C GLN A 87 -4.07 -5.30 -10.67
N PHE A 88 -2.98 -5.07 -11.39
CA PHE A 88 -2.62 -3.73 -11.87
C PHE A 88 -2.46 -3.76 -13.39
N SER A 89 -2.82 -2.66 -14.05
CA SER A 89 -2.62 -2.53 -15.48
C SER A 89 -1.12 -2.39 -15.80
N ASP A 90 -0.76 -2.63 -17.05
CA ASP A 90 0.61 -2.47 -17.49
C ASP A 90 1.08 -1.02 -17.35
N HIS A 91 0.20 -0.07 -17.63
CA HIS A 91 0.53 1.35 -17.46
C HIS A 91 0.79 1.68 -16.00
N ALA A 92 -0.01 1.11 -15.09
CA ALA A 92 0.21 1.29 -13.65
C ALA A 92 1.58 0.74 -13.23
N LYS A 93 1.92 -0.44 -13.71
CA LYS A 93 3.21 -1.07 -13.40
C LYS A 93 4.38 -0.24 -13.90
N GLY A 94 4.27 0.27 -15.14
CA GLY A 94 5.33 1.09 -15.72
C GLY A 94 5.53 2.39 -14.96
N TYR A 95 4.43 3.07 -14.63
CA TYR A 95 4.50 4.30 -13.86
C TYR A 95 5.15 4.06 -12.49
N ALA A 96 4.66 3.03 -11.79
CA ALA A 96 5.16 2.70 -10.46
C ALA A 96 6.65 2.37 -10.48
N HIS A 97 7.08 1.62 -11.48
CA HIS A 97 8.50 1.27 -11.62
C HIS A 97 9.37 2.51 -11.75
N ARG A 98 8.95 3.46 -12.57
CA ARG A 98 9.71 4.69 -12.79
C ARG A 98 9.74 5.58 -11.54
N ARG A 99 8.72 5.50 -10.70
CA ARG A 99 8.58 6.37 -9.53
C ARG A 99 9.01 5.70 -8.22
N GLY A 100 9.46 4.45 -8.27
CA GLY A 100 9.86 3.75 -7.07
C GLY A 100 8.70 3.34 -6.17
N ILE A 101 7.52 3.17 -6.75
CA ILE A 101 6.33 2.74 -6.01
C ILE A 101 6.25 1.22 -6.08
N LEU A 102 6.01 0.58 -4.94
CA LEU A 102 5.88 -0.87 -4.92
C LEU A 102 4.41 -1.25 -5.11
N LEU A 103 4.14 -2.06 -6.13
CA LEU A 103 2.82 -2.63 -6.36
C LEU A 103 2.88 -4.11 -6.03
N LEU A 104 2.00 -4.55 -5.13
CA LEU A 104 1.90 -5.96 -4.77
C LEU A 104 0.49 -6.43 -5.01
N THR A 105 0.35 -7.63 -5.56
CA THR A 105 -0.95 -8.25 -5.67
C THR A 105 -1.21 -9.13 -4.46
N LYS A 106 -2.47 -9.48 -4.26
CA LYS A 106 -2.84 -10.42 -3.20
C LYS A 106 -2.09 -11.74 -3.39
N ALA A 107 -1.93 -12.17 -4.65
CA ALA A 107 -1.17 -13.38 -4.95
C ALA A 107 0.29 -13.25 -4.54
N ASP A 108 0.89 -12.07 -4.74
CA ASP A 108 2.27 -11.82 -4.32
C ASP A 108 2.42 -11.95 -2.81
N ILE A 109 1.46 -11.41 -2.05
CA ILE A 109 1.48 -11.48 -0.60
C ILE A 109 1.39 -12.94 -0.14
N ARG A 110 0.51 -13.72 -0.76
CA ARG A 110 0.36 -15.13 -0.39
C ARG A 110 1.59 -15.95 -0.73
N LYS A 111 2.23 -15.66 -1.86
CA LYS A 111 3.45 -16.38 -2.26
C LYS A 111 4.61 -16.09 -1.34
N ARG A 112 4.74 -14.82 -0.91
CA ARG A 112 5.86 -14.40 -0.08
C ARG A 112 5.61 -14.62 1.39
N GLY A 113 4.37 -14.90 1.73
CA GLY A 113 3.98 -15.14 3.10
C GLY A 113 4.67 -16.35 3.68
N PRO A 114 4.71 -16.44 4.95
CA PRO A 114 5.37 -17.52 5.66
C PRO A 114 4.70 -18.83 5.41
#